data_fc08c7133ad102afb4af142517dfa7e4
#
_entry.id   fc08c7133ad102afb4af142517dfa7e4
#
_cell.length_a   1.000
_cell.length_b   1.000
_cell.length_c   1.000
_cell.angle_alpha   90.00
_cell.angle_beta   90.00
_cell.angle_gamma   90.00
#
_symmetry.space_group_name_H-M   'P 1'
#
loop_
_entity.id
_entity.type
_entity.pdbx_description
1 polymer ?
#
loop_
_entity_poly.entity_id
_entity_poly.type
_entity_poly.pdbx_seq_one_letter_code
_entity_poly.pdbx_strand_id
1 'polypeptide(L)'
;MELKTKQCKGIGLGKGYGCNKLVLKRTYGLCDRCYYNWLQTSENGKIKLEKAKLKGSQIAKKKAIQKDKEEIQKLKDKVENWKDKLQKEVQLIARLIDKGLTCLARGTNGQIHGGHIFAKGGHSEMRFNLHNIHRQSAQSNKWQNDDGLMREKLAYEYGQDYLDFVSNLRKYEVPKLSNKEYKKKYEIAHKIALGLQSKSNYQQFGVKERIELRNMINIELGIYSLEQCVFREK
;
A
#
# COMPACT_ATOMS: atom_id res chain seq x y z
N MET A 1 24.73 46.84 30.76
CA MET A 1 25.27 46.79 29.37
C MET A 1 24.71 47.96 28.62
N GLU A 2 25.55 48.98 28.28
CA GLU A 2 25.07 50.10 27.46
C GLU A 2 24.84 49.65 26.01
N LEU A 3 23.66 49.85 25.48
CA LEU A 3 23.29 49.54 24.11
C LEU A 3 23.97 50.53 23.15
N LYS A 4 25.02 50.08 22.44
CA LYS A 4 25.75 50.91 21.48
C LYS A 4 24.90 51.29 20.29
N THR A 5 24.49 52.55 20.21
CA THR A 5 23.82 53.13 19.03
C THR A 5 24.86 53.47 17.93
N LYS A 6 24.46 53.41 16.68
CA LYS A 6 25.28 53.77 15.51
C LYS A 6 24.46 54.64 14.54
N GLN A 7 25.14 55.57 13.85
CA GLN A 7 24.47 56.45 12.90
C GLN A 7 23.93 55.72 11.67
N CYS A 8 22.74 56.06 11.23
CA CYS A 8 22.13 55.59 9.96
C CYS A 8 22.76 56.34 8.75
N LYS A 9 23.93 55.89 8.32
CA LYS A 9 24.66 56.54 7.18
C LYS A 9 24.55 55.79 5.85
N GLY A 10 24.09 54.55 5.91
CA GLY A 10 24.16 53.65 4.77
C GLY A 10 25.59 53.23 4.44
N ILE A 11 25.83 51.95 4.21
CA ILE A 11 27.12 51.39 3.75
C ILE A 11 26.90 50.41 2.62
N GLY A 12 27.90 50.28 1.75
CA GLY A 12 27.81 49.42 0.58
C GLY A 12 26.61 49.80 -0.31
N LEU A 13 25.72 48.83 -0.57
CA LEU A 13 24.52 49.05 -1.39
C LEU A 13 23.52 50.07 -0.84
N GLY A 14 23.57 50.37 0.46
CA GLY A 14 22.73 51.36 1.14
C GLY A 14 23.30 52.76 1.19
N LYS A 15 24.49 53.03 0.57
CA LYS A 15 25.14 54.36 0.54
C LYS A 15 24.19 55.41 -0.09
N GLY A 16 24.07 56.56 0.55
CA GLY A 16 23.21 57.66 0.08
C GLY A 16 21.76 57.64 0.59
N TYR A 17 21.33 56.57 1.24
CA TYR A 17 19.94 56.42 1.75
C TYR A 17 19.77 56.67 3.27
N GLY A 18 20.83 57.03 3.98
CA GLY A 18 20.83 57.22 5.44
C GLY A 18 20.21 58.54 5.89
N CYS A 19 19.50 58.55 7.02
CA CYS A 19 18.95 59.76 7.67
C CYS A 19 19.82 60.34 8.78
N ASN A 20 21.01 59.81 9.01
CA ASN A 20 22.00 60.18 10.03
C ASN A 20 21.55 60.07 11.50
N LYS A 21 20.35 59.56 11.78
CA LYS A 21 19.85 59.33 13.17
C LYS A 21 20.61 58.18 13.82
N LEU A 22 20.79 58.27 15.11
CA LEU A 22 21.34 57.20 15.94
C LEU A 22 20.28 56.10 16.13
N VAL A 23 20.65 54.82 15.82
CA VAL A 23 19.77 53.66 15.90
C VAL A 23 20.52 52.46 16.44
N LEU A 24 19.80 51.55 17.10
CA LEU A 24 20.35 50.33 17.68
C LEU A 24 20.61 49.25 16.62
N LYS A 25 19.70 49.08 15.64
CA LYS A 25 19.74 48.06 14.61
C LYS A 25 19.84 48.69 13.22
N ARG A 26 20.68 48.10 12.34
CA ARG A 26 20.88 48.61 10.98
C ARG A 26 21.05 47.46 10.00
N THR A 27 20.45 47.60 8.83
CA THR A 27 20.66 46.70 7.65
C THR A 27 21.28 47.52 6.54
N TYR A 28 22.43 47.13 5.97
CA TYR A 28 23.27 47.95 5.08
C TYR A 28 23.60 49.32 5.66
N GLY A 29 23.78 49.44 6.99
CA GLY A 29 24.02 50.70 7.67
C GLY A 29 22.82 51.65 7.76
N LEU A 30 21.63 51.21 7.38
CA LEU A 30 20.37 51.96 7.33
C LEU A 30 19.46 51.53 8.49
N CYS A 31 18.73 52.46 9.11
CA CYS A 31 17.59 52.14 9.98
C CYS A 31 16.45 51.51 9.19
N ASP A 32 15.50 50.89 9.88
CA ASP A 32 14.39 50.14 9.23
C ASP A 32 13.63 51.00 8.20
N ARG A 33 13.33 52.29 8.56
CA ARG A 33 12.64 53.23 7.63
C ARG A 33 13.46 53.51 6.36
N CYS A 34 14.76 53.84 6.53
CA CYS A 34 15.65 54.09 5.38
C CYS A 34 15.92 52.85 4.55
N TYR A 35 16.01 51.67 5.19
CA TYR A 35 16.13 50.41 4.52
C TYR A 35 14.89 50.08 3.68
N TYR A 36 13.67 50.31 4.24
CA TYR A 36 12.44 50.11 3.50
C TYR A 36 12.33 51.08 2.28
N ASN A 37 12.71 52.34 2.45
CA ASN A 37 12.77 53.29 1.35
C ASN A 37 13.76 52.82 0.29
N TRP A 38 14.96 52.40 0.68
CA TRP A 38 15.96 51.83 -0.22
C TRP A 38 15.44 50.64 -1.02
N LEU A 39 14.72 49.73 -0.38
CA LEU A 39 14.10 48.57 -1.05
C LEU A 39 13.12 48.97 -2.14
N GLN A 40 12.41 50.10 -1.96
CA GLN A 40 11.41 50.56 -2.89
C GLN A 40 11.97 51.46 -4.01
N THR A 41 12.99 52.24 -3.72
CA THR A 41 13.46 53.30 -4.63
C THR A 41 14.73 52.94 -5.39
N SER A 42 15.64 52.15 -4.80
CA SER A 42 16.87 51.73 -5.47
C SER A 42 16.66 50.50 -6.36
N GLU A 43 17.40 50.42 -7.43
CA GLU A 43 17.34 49.28 -8.36
C GLU A 43 17.73 47.96 -7.66
N ASN A 44 18.84 47.96 -6.92
CA ASN A 44 19.27 46.81 -6.09
C ASN A 44 18.27 46.45 -5.01
N GLY A 45 17.59 47.43 -4.43
CA GLY A 45 16.52 47.21 -3.42
C GLY A 45 15.31 46.53 -4.05
N LYS A 46 14.85 46.98 -5.20
CA LYS A 46 13.75 46.39 -5.96
C LYS A 46 14.01 44.94 -6.32
N ILE A 47 15.22 44.64 -6.87
CA ILE A 47 15.63 43.27 -7.18
C ILE A 47 15.59 42.38 -5.92
N LYS A 48 16.07 42.87 -4.79
CA LYS A 48 16.06 42.15 -3.52
C LYS A 48 14.63 41.90 -3.03
N LEU A 49 13.75 42.87 -3.14
CA LEU A 49 12.35 42.77 -2.78
C LEU A 49 11.62 41.74 -3.64
N GLU A 50 11.85 41.72 -4.93
CA GLU A 50 11.27 40.72 -5.85
C GLU A 50 11.75 39.31 -5.55
N LYS A 51 13.07 39.12 -5.35
CA LYS A 51 13.61 37.84 -4.95
C LYS A 51 12.98 37.34 -3.64
N ALA A 52 12.75 38.20 -2.67
CA ALA A 52 12.10 37.86 -1.41
C ALA A 52 10.62 37.47 -1.63
N LYS A 53 9.87 38.19 -2.47
CA LYS A 53 8.48 37.87 -2.87
C LYS A 53 8.39 36.52 -3.56
N LEU A 54 9.28 36.23 -4.54
CA LEU A 54 9.35 34.97 -5.25
C LEU A 54 9.63 33.80 -4.28
N LYS A 55 10.60 33.98 -3.39
CA LYS A 55 10.91 32.96 -2.37
C LYS A 55 9.74 32.72 -1.41
N GLY A 56 9.06 33.78 -0.98
CA GLY A 56 7.87 33.71 -0.15
C GLY A 56 6.73 32.93 -0.84
N SER A 57 6.48 33.24 -2.13
CA SER A 57 5.47 32.54 -2.94
C SER A 57 5.80 31.04 -3.12
N GLN A 58 7.07 30.71 -3.37
CA GLN A 58 7.50 29.30 -3.47
C GLN A 58 7.31 28.54 -2.16
N ILE A 59 7.62 29.17 -1.01
CA ILE A 59 7.41 28.57 0.32
C ILE A 59 5.91 28.37 0.56
N ALA A 60 5.08 29.36 0.24
CA ALA A 60 3.62 29.25 0.40
C ALA A 60 3.04 28.12 -0.47
N LYS A 61 3.45 28.00 -1.74
CA LYS A 61 3.05 26.90 -2.62
C LYS A 61 3.47 25.53 -2.07
N LYS A 62 4.71 25.39 -1.59
CA LYS A 62 5.17 24.12 -0.97
C LYS A 62 4.35 23.76 0.24
N LYS A 63 4.01 24.73 1.12
CA LYS A 63 3.17 24.48 2.29
C LYS A 63 1.74 24.07 1.91
N ALA A 64 1.15 24.69 0.88
CA ALA A 64 -0.17 24.30 0.40
C ALA A 64 -0.17 22.85 -0.12
N ILE A 65 0.78 22.50 -1.01
CA ILE A 65 0.93 21.14 -1.53
C ILE A 65 1.13 20.11 -0.40
N GLN A 66 1.91 20.46 0.62
CA GLN A 66 2.12 19.57 1.76
C GLN A 66 0.83 19.35 2.55
N LYS A 67 0.05 20.40 2.78
CA LYS A 67 -1.24 20.31 3.45
C LYS A 67 -2.23 19.43 2.68
N ASP A 68 -2.30 19.61 1.35
CA ASP A 68 -3.17 18.80 0.49
C ASP A 68 -2.76 17.30 0.53
N LYS A 69 -1.46 17.02 0.52
CA LYS A 69 -0.95 15.64 0.66
C LYS A 69 -1.35 15.01 2.00
N GLU A 70 -1.24 15.76 3.09
CA GLU A 70 -1.63 15.27 4.42
C GLU A 70 -3.14 15.02 4.51
N GLU A 71 -3.96 15.86 3.88
CA GLU A 71 -5.41 15.69 3.82
C GLU A 71 -5.80 14.47 2.98
N ILE A 72 -5.20 14.29 1.80
CA ILE A 72 -5.36 13.10 0.96
C ILE A 72 -4.94 11.84 1.72
N GLN A 73 -3.83 11.88 2.45
CA GLN A 73 -3.40 10.73 3.26
C GLN A 73 -4.40 10.40 4.35
N LYS A 74 -4.91 11.40 5.09
CA LYS A 74 -5.96 11.19 6.09
C LYS A 74 -7.25 10.61 5.50
N LEU A 75 -7.62 11.02 4.29
CA LEU A 75 -8.77 10.43 3.58
C LEU A 75 -8.50 8.99 3.17
N LYS A 76 -7.30 8.68 2.68
CA LYS A 76 -6.90 7.30 2.35
C LYS A 76 -6.91 6.39 3.59
N ASP A 77 -6.44 6.88 4.73
CA ASP A 77 -6.40 6.13 5.99
C ASP A 77 -7.81 5.83 6.53
N LYS A 78 -8.79 6.71 6.23
CA LYS A 78 -10.21 6.50 6.58
C LYS A 78 -10.94 5.56 5.62
N VAL A 79 -10.45 5.37 4.39
CA VAL A 79 -11.04 4.44 3.43
C VAL A 79 -10.67 3.02 3.83
N GLU A 80 -11.66 2.24 4.22
CA GLU A 80 -11.50 0.85 4.58
C GLU A 80 -10.89 0.05 3.42
N ASN A 81 -9.77 -0.64 3.66
CA ASN A 81 -9.10 -1.43 2.64
C ASN A 81 -9.80 -2.78 2.46
N TRP A 82 -10.88 -2.77 1.69
CA TRP A 82 -11.66 -3.97 1.41
C TRP A 82 -10.88 -5.03 0.63
N LYS A 83 -9.89 -4.63 -0.15
CA LYS A 83 -8.98 -5.57 -0.84
C LYS A 83 -8.20 -6.45 0.12
N ASP A 84 -7.66 -5.87 1.19
CA ASP A 84 -6.90 -6.64 2.19
C ASP A 84 -7.82 -7.43 3.13
N LYS A 85 -9.03 -6.94 3.40
CA LYS A 85 -10.05 -7.71 4.12
C LYS A 85 -10.49 -8.94 3.33
N LEU A 86 -10.79 -8.80 2.04
CA LEU A 86 -11.09 -9.91 1.15
C LEU A 86 -9.93 -10.92 1.12
N GLN A 87 -8.68 -10.45 1.04
CA GLN A 87 -7.52 -11.34 1.05
C GLN A 87 -7.45 -12.22 2.30
N LYS A 88 -7.69 -11.63 3.47
CA LYS A 88 -7.70 -12.36 4.74
C LYS A 88 -8.82 -13.40 4.78
N GLU A 89 -9.98 -13.05 4.24
CA GLU A 89 -11.15 -13.94 4.22
C GLU A 89 -10.95 -15.12 3.27
N VAL A 90 -10.42 -14.88 2.06
CA VAL A 90 -10.10 -15.95 1.11
C VAL A 90 -9.02 -16.88 1.66
N GLN A 91 -8.02 -16.34 2.37
CA GLN A 91 -7.01 -17.15 3.07
C GLN A 91 -7.62 -17.97 4.23
N LEU A 92 -8.64 -17.44 4.92
CA LEU A 92 -9.39 -18.19 5.93
C LEU A 92 -10.17 -19.33 5.29
N ILE A 93 -10.86 -19.08 4.17
CA ILE A 93 -11.58 -20.12 3.41
C ILE A 93 -10.61 -21.26 3.00
N ALA A 94 -9.45 -20.94 2.43
CA ALA A 94 -8.46 -21.95 2.07
C ALA A 94 -8.02 -22.79 3.27
N ARG A 95 -7.82 -22.19 4.44
CA ARG A 95 -7.50 -22.93 5.69
C ARG A 95 -8.64 -23.82 6.16
N LEU A 96 -9.89 -23.39 5.97
CA LEU A 96 -11.06 -24.18 6.35
C LEU A 96 -11.25 -25.38 5.43
N ILE A 97 -10.99 -25.23 4.12
CA ILE A 97 -10.97 -26.35 3.16
C ILE A 97 -9.89 -27.36 3.52
N ASP A 98 -8.71 -26.89 3.92
CA ASP A 98 -7.54 -27.74 4.26
C ASP A 98 -7.44 -28.07 5.76
N LYS A 99 -8.52 -27.89 6.54
CA LYS A 99 -8.52 -28.08 7.99
C LYS A 99 -8.12 -29.50 8.38
N GLY A 100 -7.30 -29.62 9.43
CA GLY A 100 -6.79 -30.89 9.94
C GLY A 100 -5.56 -31.43 9.19
N LEU A 101 -5.10 -30.74 8.14
CA LEU A 101 -3.91 -31.13 7.39
C LEU A 101 -2.69 -30.32 7.83
N THR A 102 -1.51 -30.94 7.72
CA THR A 102 -0.21 -30.34 8.00
C THR A 102 0.21 -29.36 6.90
N CYS A 103 1.28 -28.59 7.14
CA CYS A 103 1.87 -27.71 6.13
C CYS A 103 2.15 -28.44 4.82
N LEU A 104 1.64 -27.94 3.68
CA LEU A 104 1.83 -28.57 2.37
C LEU A 104 3.30 -28.70 2.02
N ALA A 105 4.12 -27.66 2.23
CA ALA A 105 5.53 -27.68 1.89
C ALA A 105 6.33 -28.70 2.72
N ARG A 106 6.17 -28.68 4.05
CA ARG A 106 7.08 -29.39 4.95
C ARG A 106 6.43 -30.51 5.77
N GLY A 107 5.12 -30.72 5.67
CA GLY A 107 4.41 -31.71 6.49
C GLY A 107 4.42 -31.39 7.99
N THR A 108 4.82 -30.19 8.40
CA THR A 108 4.93 -29.80 9.81
C THR A 108 3.60 -29.38 10.39
N ASN A 109 3.38 -29.73 11.67
CA ASN A 109 2.32 -29.18 12.48
C ASN A 109 2.69 -27.79 12.97
N GLY A 110 1.70 -26.95 13.27
CA GLY A 110 1.89 -25.61 13.79
C GLY A 110 0.77 -24.67 13.36
N GLN A 111 0.99 -23.39 13.51
CA GLN A 111 0.01 -22.40 13.06
C GLN A 111 -0.08 -22.41 11.53
N ILE A 112 -1.19 -22.92 11.00
CA ILE A 112 -1.44 -22.99 9.56
C ILE A 112 -2.08 -21.70 9.05
N HIS A 113 -1.54 -21.19 7.95
CA HIS A 113 -2.00 -20.04 7.19
C HIS A 113 -2.44 -20.45 5.79
N GLY A 114 -3.22 -19.63 5.12
CA GLY A 114 -3.44 -19.73 3.67
C GLY A 114 -2.25 -19.09 2.95
N GLY A 115 -1.31 -19.91 2.46
CA GLY A 115 -0.16 -19.49 1.69
C GLY A 115 -0.43 -19.56 0.18
N HIS A 116 0.22 -18.70 -0.61
CA HIS A 116 0.10 -18.70 -2.07
C HIS A 116 1.16 -19.60 -2.68
N ILE A 117 0.77 -20.48 -3.63
CA ILE A 117 1.68 -21.29 -4.44
C ILE A 117 2.56 -20.39 -5.33
N PHE A 118 1.96 -19.37 -5.92
CA PHE A 118 2.63 -18.29 -6.62
C PHE A 118 2.39 -16.98 -5.85
N ALA A 119 3.47 -16.36 -5.39
CA ALA A 119 3.42 -15.22 -4.47
C ALA A 119 2.57 -14.06 -5.01
N LYS A 120 1.64 -13.58 -4.21
CA LYS A 120 0.69 -12.50 -4.56
C LYS A 120 1.33 -11.19 -5.02
N GLY A 121 2.59 -10.93 -4.66
CA GLY A 121 3.33 -9.74 -5.05
C GLY A 121 3.75 -9.75 -6.50
N GLY A 122 4.13 -10.92 -7.03
CA GLY A 122 4.47 -11.12 -8.44
C GLY A 122 3.30 -11.58 -9.32
N HIS A 123 2.22 -12.09 -8.70
CA HIS A 123 1.11 -12.76 -9.38
C HIS A 123 -0.24 -12.25 -8.86
N SER A 124 -0.51 -10.97 -9.14
CA SER A 124 -1.76 -10.32 -8.70
C SER A 124 -3.00 -10.80 -9.46
N GLU A 125 -2.83 -11.40 -10.64
CA GLU A 125 -3.87 -12.01 -11.47
C GLU A 125 -4.57 -13.19 -10.79
N MET A 126 -3.88 -13.91 -9.90
CA MET A 126 -4.42 -15.07 -9.18
C MET A 126 -4.48 -14.86 -7.65
N ARG A 127 -4.40 -13.60 -7.21
CA ARG A 127 -4.31 -13.23 -5.78
C ARG A 127 -5.42 -13.81 -4.92
N PHE A 128 -6.66 -13.83 -5.42
CA PHE A 128 -7.85 -14.29 -4.70
C PHE A 128 -8.33 -15.67 -5.18
N ASN A 129 -7.62 -16.31 -6.11
CA ASN A 129 -8.01 -17.62 -6.62
C ASN A 129 -7.64 -18.70 -5.58
N LEU A 130 -8.63 -19.47 -5.14
CA LEU A 130 -8.45 -20.50 -4.12
C LEU A 130 -7.56 -21.66 -4.59
N HIS A 131 -7.43 -21.89 -5.90
CA HIS A 131 -6.48 -22.87 -6.42
C HIS A 131 -5.01 -22.45 -6.22
N ASN A 132 -4.75 -21.15 -6.08
CA ASN A 132 -3.42 -20.62 -5.76
C ASN A 132 -3.15 -20.55 -4.25
N ILE A 133 -4.12 -20.87 -3.38
CA ILE A 133 -3.99 -20.68 -1.93
C ILE A 133 -4.19 -22.02 -1.21
N HIS A 134 -3.14 -22.47 -0.54
CA HIS A 134 -3.14 -23.74 0.19
C HIS A 134 -2.58 -23.58 1.61
N ARG A 135 -2.72 -24.61 2.42
CA ARG A 135 -2.22 -24.67 3.80
C ARG A 135 -0.70 -24.51 3.85
N GLN A 136 -0.21 -23.58 4.63
CA GLN A 136 1.22 -23.34 4.82
C GLN A 136 1.49 -22.95 6.28
N SER A 137 2.53 -23.48 6.90
CA SER A 137 2.90 -23.07 8.26
C SER A 137 3.39 -21.62 8.27
N ALA A 138 3.21 -20.92 9.39
CA ALA A 138 3.70 -19.55 9.56
C ALA A 138 5.20 -19.44 9.30
N GLN A 139 5.97 -20.45 9.69
CA GLN A 139 7.41 -20.54 9.49
C GLN A 139 7.76 -20.63 8.00
N SER A 140 7.15 -21.57 7.27
CA SER A 140 7.33 -21.77 5.84
C SER A 140 6.92 -20.52 5.03
N ASN A 141 5.81 -19.86 5.41
CA ASN A 141 5.26 -18.70 4.70
C ASN A 141 6.08 -17.41 4.87
N LYS A 142 6.77 -17.24 6.01
CA LYS A 142 7.46 -15.97 6.34
C LYS A 142 8.98 -16.03 6.19
N TRP A 143 9.59 -17.18 6.46
CA TRP A 143 11.01 -17.24 6.74
C TRP A 143 11.82 -18.12 5.78
N GLN A 144 11.20 -19.06 5.07
CA GLN A 144 11.92 -20.12 4.38
C GLN A 144 11.83 -20.09 2.85
N ASN A 145 11.06 -19.16 2.27
CA ASN A 145 10.87 -19.04 0.80
C ASN A 145 10.62 -20.38 0.10
N ASP A 146 9.69 -21.16 0.65
CA ASP A 146 9.41 -22.56 0.24
C ASP A 146 8.55 -22.69 -1.03
N ASP A 147 8.49 -21.65 -1.87
CA ASP A 147 7.63 -21.63 -3.07
C ASP A 147 7.88 -22.80 -4.02
N GLY A 148 9.14 -23.19 -4.19
CA GLY A 148 9.53 -24.35 -5.00
C GLY A 148 9.00 -25.65 -4.42
N LEU A 149 9.21 -25.84 -3.12
CA LEU A 149 8.77 -27.03 -2.39
C LEU A 149 7.24 -27.11 -2.34
N MET A 150 6.54 -25.98 -2.19
CA MET A 150 5.07 -25.96 -2.25
C MET A 150 4.54 -26.44 -3.59
N ARG A 151 5.16 -26.05 -4.71
CA ARG A 151 4.76 -26.53 -6.05
C ARG A 151 5.01 -28.04 -6.22
N GLU A 152 6.17 -28.53 -5.80
CA GLU A 152 6.48 -29.95 -5.84
C GLU A 152 5.45 -30.77 -5.04
N LYS A 153 5.16 -30.35 -3.81
CA LYS A 153 4.19 -31.03 -2.94
C LYS A 153 2.75 -30.90 -3.41
N LEU A 154 2.41 -29.78 -4.09
CA LEU A 154 1.12 -29.64 -4.75
C LEU A 154 0.94 -30.65 -5.87
N ALA A 155 1.94 -30.84 -6.74
CA ALA A 155 1.91 -31.84 -7.79
C ALA A 155 1.83 -33.26 -7.22
N TYR A 156 2.56 -33.55 -6.15
CA TYR A 156 2.51 -34.84 -5.47
C TYR A 156 1.13 -35.19 -4.91
N GLU A 157 0.47 -34.22 -4.26
CA GLU A 157 -0.81 -34.46 -3.56
C GLU A 157 -2.03 -34.36 -4.50
N TYR A 158 -2.02 -33.38 -5.43
CA TYR A 158 -3.17 -33.07 -6.29
C TYR A 158 -3.01 -33.53 -7.75
N GLY A 159 -1.82 -34.00 -8.14
CA GLY A 159 -1.47 -34.36 -9.51
C GLY A 159 -0.80 -33.23 -10.29
N GLN A 160 0.00 -33.62 -11.31
CA GLN A 160 0.73 -32.66 -12.16
C GLN A 160 -0.24 -31.79 -12.97
N ASP A 161 -1.33 -32.33 -13.47
CA ASP A 161 -2.36 -31.60 -14.23
C ASP A 161 -2.96 -30.45 -13.41
N TYR A 162 -3.13 -30.67 -12.10
CA TYR A 162 -3.59 -29.61 -11.20
C TYR A 162 -2.55 -28.49 -11.02
N LEU A 163 -1.27 -28.83 -10.84
CA LEU A 163 -0.20 -27.84 -10.79
C LEU A 163 -0.09 -27.05 -12.10
N ASP A 164 -0.23 -27.72 -13.23
CA ASP A 164 -0.20 -27.09 -14.56
C ASP A 164 -1.38 -26.13 -14.74
N PHE A 165 -2.56 -26.52 -14.30
CA PHE A 165 -3.72 -25.65 -14.27
C PHE A 165 -3.45 -24.38 -13.41
N VAL A 166 -2.98 -24.56 -12.17
CA VAL A 166 -2.66 -23.43 -11.29
C VAL A 166 -1.57 -22.53 -11.91
N SER A 167 -0.56 -23.13 -12.53
CA SER A 167 0.51 -22.41 -13.22
C SER A 167 0.00 -21.58 -14.40
N ASN A 168 -1.00 -22.08 -15.12
CA ASN A 168 -1.60 -21.40 -16.26
C ASN A 168 -2.45 -20.20 -15.87
N LEU A 169 -2.94 -20.12 -14.62
CA LEU A 169 -3.67 -18.94 -14.11
C LEU A 169 -2.85 -17.64 -14.22
N ARG A 170 -1.53 -17.71 -14.26
CA ARG A 170 -0.62 -16.56 -14.46
C ARG A 170 -0.74 -15.90 -15.83
N LYS A 171 -1.35 -16.55 -16.81
CA LYS A 171 -1.51 -16.06 -18.19
C LYS A 171 -2.69 -15.11 -18.35
N TYR A 172 -3.55 -15.03 -17.35
CA TYR A 172 -4.75 -14.19 -17.37
C TYR A 172 -4.46 -12.77 -16.87
N GLU A 173 -5.35 -11.85 -17.23
CA GLU A 173 -5.26 -10.47 -16.77
C GLU A 173 -5.62 -10.32 -15.28
N VAL A 174 -5.05 -9.30 -14.65
CA VAL A 174 -5.37 -8.93 -13.27
C VAL A 174 -6.80 -8.42 -13.19
N PRO A 175 -7.67 -8.99 -12.34
CA PRO A 175 -9.01 -8.48 -12.14
C PRO A 175 -9.00 -7.03 -11.62
N LYS A 176 -9.66 -6.13 -12.36
CA LYS A 176 -9.78 -4.71 -12.00
C LYS A 176 -11.07 -4.48 -11.21
N LEU A 177 -11.00 -4.51 -9.89
CA LEU A 177 -12.15 -4.28 -9.00
C LEU A 177 -12.03 -2.92 -8.31
N SER A 178 -13.14 -2.19 -8.23
CA SER A 178 -13.28 -1.01 -7.40
C SER A 178 -13.36 -1.38 -5.90
N ASN A 179 -13.13 -0.43 -5.00
CA ASN A 179 -13.25 -0.69 -3.56
C ASN A 179 -14.66 -1.15 -3.15
N LYS A 180 -15.71 -0.68 -3.85
CA LYS A 180 -17.09 -1.11 -3.65
C LYS A 180 -17.31 -2.58 -4.05
N GLU A 181 -16.68 -3.02 -5.14
CA GLU A 181 -16.74 -4.41 -5.58
C GLU A 181 -15.95 -5.31 -4.63
N TYR A 182 -14.75 -4.89 -4.17
CA TYR A 182 -14.03 -5.62 -3.12
C TYR A 182 -14.88 -5.81 -1.86
N LYS A 183 -15.66 -4.80 -1.43
CA LYS A 183 -16.59 -4.93 -0.31
C LYS A 183 -17.63 -6.01 -0.56
N LYS A 184 -18.29 -6.00 -1.72
CA LYS A 184 -19.28 -7.02 -2.08
C LYS A 184 -18.68 -8.44 -2.07
N LYS A 185 -17.47 -8.60 -2.65
CA LYS A 185 -16.78 -9.90 -2.67
C LYS A 185 -16.36 -10.36 -1.28
N TYR A 186 -15.96 -9.42 -0.41
CA TYR A 186 -15.69 -9.70 1.01
C TYR A 186 -16.93 -10.22 1.73
N GLU A 187 -18.11 -9.58 1.53
CA GLU A 187 -19.37 -10.00 2.16
C GLU A 187 -19.75 -11.43 1.76
N ILE A 188 -19.56 -11.78 0.47
CA ILE A 188 -19.75 -13.16 -0.04
C ILE A 188 -18.75 -14.11 0.63
N ALA A 189 -17.46 -13.78 0.59
CA ALA A 189 -16.39 -14.60 1.17
C ALA A 189 -16.61 -14.86 2.68
N HIS A 190 -17.01 -13.83 3.41
CA HIS A 190 -17.31 -13.92 4.84
C HIS A 190 -18.47 -14.89 5.13
N LYS A 191 -19.57 -14.81 4.36
CA LYS A 191 -20.69 -15.75 4.47
C LYS A 191 -20.24 -17.20 4.18
N ILE A 192 -19.43 -17.41 3.15
CA ILE A 192 -18.86 -18.73 2.82
C ILE A 192 -17.99 -19.24 3.97
N ALA A 193 -17.10 -18.40 4.51
CA ALA A 193 -16.23 -18.77 5.62
C ALA A 193 -17.04 -19.23 6.85
N LEU A 194 -18.10 -18.50 7.23
CA LEU A 194 -18.99 -18.90 8.32
C LEU A 194 -19.67 -20.24 8.04
N GLY A 195 -20.16 -20.48 6.82
CA GLY A 195 -20.74 -21.77 6.42
C GLY A 195 -19.77 -22.93 6.49
N LEU A 196 -18.52 -22.72 6.08
CA LEU A 196 -17.45 -23.72 6.19
C LEU A 196 -17.03 -23.97 7.65
N GLN A 197 -16.97 -22.95 8.49
CA GLN A 197 -16.64 -23.11 9.91
C GLN A 197 -17.62 -24.06 10.61
N SER A 198 -18.91 -23.95 10.33
CA SER A 198 -19.92 -24.84 10.92
C SER A 198 -19.78 -26.28 10.45
N LYS A 199 -19.43 -26.52 9.18
CA LYS A 199 -19.24 -27.84 8.58
C LYS A 199 -17.90 -28.47 8.97
N SER A 200 -16.81 -27.70 8.93
CA SER A 200 -15.44 -28.21 9.13
C SER A 200 -15.15 -28.68 10.56
N ASN A 201 -16.06 -28.45 11.51
CA ASN A 201 -15.89 -28.99 12.87
C ASN A 201 -16.05 -30.52 12.93
N TYR A 202 -16.63 -31.12 11.89
CA TYR A 202 -17.03 -32.53 11.91
C TYR A 202 -16.38 -33.38 10.81
N GLN A 203 -15.75 -32.78 9.78
CA GLN A 203 -15.26 -33.56 8.64
C GLN A 203 -13.97 -32.96 8.05
N GLN A 204 -13.01 -33.84 7.75
CA GLN A 204 -11.84 -33.54 6.94
C GLN A 204 -12.15 -33.88 5.48
N PHE A 205 -11.93 -32.97 4.56
CA PHE A 205 -12.22 -33.15 3.13
C PHE A 205 -11.11 -33.95 2.42
N GLY A 206 -11.47 -34.90 1.58
CA GLY A 206 -10.57 -35.58 0.65
C GLY A 206 -10.04 -34.65 -0.46
N VAL A 207 -9.05 -35.10 -1.24
CA VAL A 207 -8.42 -34.29 -2.30
C VAL A 207 -9.46 -33.79 -3.33
N LYS A 208 -10.32 -34.71 -3.82
CA LYS A 208 -11.37 -34.37 -4.81
C LYS A 208 -12.35 -33.36 -4.26
N GLU A 209 -12.85 -33.57 -3.05
CA GLU A 209 -13.77 -32.64 -2.36
C GLU A 209 -13.16 -31.25 -2.19
N ARG A 210 -11.87 -31.17 -1.85
CA ARG A 210 -11.16 -29.87 -1.73
C ARG A 210 -11.04 -29.15 -3.05
N ILE A 211 -10.84 -29.86 -4.15
CA ILE A 211 -10.85 -29.30 -5.51
C ILE A 211 -12.24 -28.78 -5.87
N GLU A 212 -13.27 -29.59 -5.65
CA GLU A 212 -14.67 -29.22 -5.94
C GLU A 212 -15.10 -28.00 -5.13
N LEU A 213 -14.75 -27.94 -3.84
CA LEU A 213 -15.02 -26.77 -2.99
C LEU A 213 -14.32 -25.52 -3.54
N ARG A 214 -13.06 -25.62 -3.97
CA ARG A 214 -12.34 -24.50 -4.59
C ARG A 214 -13.00 -24.06 -5.89
N ASN A 215 -13.41 -24.98 -6.74
CA ASN A 215 -14.15 -24.70 -7.97
C ASN A 215 -15.43 -23.91 -7.67
N MET A 216 -16.29 -24.43 -6.80
CA MET A 216 -17.57 -23.83 -6.47
C MET A 216 -17.40 -22.45 -5.83
N ILE A 217 -16.49 -22.33 -4.88
CA ILE A 217 -16.29 -21.06 -4.15
C ILE A 217 -15.68 -19.99 -5.07
N ASN A 218 -14.74 -20.32 -5.96
CA ASN A 218 -14.22 -19.39 -6.94
C ASN A 218 -15.34 -18.87 -7.87
N ILE A 219 -16.27 -19.74 -8.29
CA ILE A 219 -17.45 -19.34 -9.08
C ILE A 219 -18.35 -18.39 -8.26
N GLU A 220 -18.66 -18.74 -7.01
CA GLU A 220 -19.53 -17.94 -6.13
C GLU A 220 -18.91 -16.57 -5.81
N LEU A 221 -17.62 -16.50 -5.61
CA LEU A 221 -16.89 -15.24 -5.46
C LEU A 221 -17.01 -14.37 -6.71
N GLY A 222 -17.08 -14.96 -7.90
CA GLY A 222 -17.29 -14.26 -9.18
C GLY A 222 -16.23 -13.19 -9.45
N ILE A 223 -14.96 -13.47 -9.11
CA ILE A 223 -13.83 -12.57 -9.38
C ILE A 223 -13.19 -12.93 -10.71
N TYR A 224 -13.25 -14.19 -11.10
CA TYR A 224 -12.55 -14.82 -12.21
C TYR A 224 -13.50 -15.41 -13.23
N SER A 225 -13.01 -15.64 -14.46
CA SER A 225 -13.75 -16.38 -15.48
C SER A 225 -13.96 -17.85 -15.08
N LEU A 226 -14.91 -18.52 -15.71
CA LEU A 226 -15.20 -19.93 -15.41
C LEU A 226 -13.98 -20.83 -15.64
N GLU A 227 -13.18 -20.56 -16.67
CA GLU A 227 -11.93 -21.27 -16.97
C GLU A 227 -10.88 -21.16 -15.88
N GLN A 228 -10.86 -20.02 -15.18
CA GLN A 228 -9.95 -19.77 -14.04
C GLN A 228 -10.49 -20.34 -12.73
N CYS A 229 -11.82 -20.59 -12.65
CA CYS A 229 -12.47 -21.08 -11.45
C CYS A 229 -12.47 -22.60 -11.36
N VAL A 230 -12.48 -23.32 -12.48
CA VAL A 230 -12.81 -24.76 -12.52
C VAL A 230 -11.66 -25.59 -13.07
N PHE A 231 -11.04 -26.36 -12.19
CA PHE A 231 -10.18 -27.46 -12.59
C PHE A 231 -11.05 -28.68 -12.92
N ARG A 232 -10.74 -29.35 -14.04
CA ARG A 232 -11.32 -30.63 -14.47
C ARG A 232 -10.20 -31.62 -14.70
N GLU A 233 -10.26 -32.74 -14.03
CA GLU A 233 -9.39 -33.88 -14.37
C GLU A 233 -9.67 -34.27 -15.84
N LYS A 234 -8.60 -34.51 -16.59
CA LYS A 234 -8.65 -34.98 -17.97
C LYS A 234 -8.87 -36.48 -18.02
#